data_37dc47bacf490294ca6d1965c149096c
#
_entry.id   37dc47bacf490294ca6d1965c149096c
#
_cell.length_a   1.000
_cell.length_b   1.000
_cell.length_c   1.000
_cell.angle_alpha   90.00
_cell.angle_beta   90.00
_cell.angle_gamma   90.00
#
_symmetry.space_group_name_H-M   'P 1'
#
loop_
_entity.id
_entity.type
_entity.pdbx_description
1 polymer ?
#
loop_
_entity_poly.entity_id
_entity_poly.type
_entity_poly.pdbx_seq_one_letter_code
_entity_poly.pdbx_strand_id
1 'polypeptide(L)'
;MLTFLGHAGLAVRASGFRLLADPWLAQTGAFLGSWHQFPRNDHLDTEELLDVDWVAVSHEHLDHMDLSLLTRLPARTRVLIPRYPSPTFADRLRSGGVGNIVELEPWEPFALDTKGSWITAIPEQSPMCNDAAFLIVADGYSVLDCNDARLTAAQARRASHLVGGTLDVMALQTSGASWHPICYGYPDDVRAEIEQQKRISKLRAVQRLVRATKPRLAVPFAGPPCFLDDPLRRFNASLRPPGIFPDAEQAKDWLQDHLPDQCWQSFRPGDAVELATGEITPDPVSAGFSYTQGQDGAGLERYFDDYAADRSTALAAVYDSHPQPGPGLGRDFAAHFSRLGALSPYFLTRIGMTVRFSVTGPYGGDWDVRMDAEGVRVDLDGGTAAPEYTFTVAGRWLRAVLEGRIGWEDVLLSLRLQARRDPDRYNDYLIGLLKHANEPALLAVEQYETGRDEQERIVLGDYEIDRYCPHAGEDLAVGAVITDGVLH
;
A
#
# COMPACT_ATOMS: atom_id res chain seq x y z
N MET A 1 12.75 -22.35 -5.42
CA MET A 1 13.04 -21.23 -6.33
C MET A 1 12.05 -20.10 -6.03
N LEU A 2 12.52 -18.88 -5.93
CA LEU A 2 11.72 -17.67 -5.74
C LEU A 2 11.88 -16.80 -6.99
N THR A 3 10.76 -16.38 -7.61
CA THR A 3 10.74 -15.51 -8.80
C THR A 3 10.01 -14.22 -8.46
N PHE A 4 10.57 -13.08 -8.86
CA PHE A 4 9.95 -11.77 -8.71
C PHE A 4 9.01 -11.49 -9.90
N LEU A 5 7.77 -11.10 -9.61
CA LEU A 5 6.73 -10.85 -10.64
C LEU A 5 6.54 -9.36 -10.97
N GLY A 6 7.25 -8.49 -10.27
CA GLY A 6 7.06 -7.04 -10.32
C GLY A 6 6.22 -6.53 -9.15
N HIS A 7 6.39 -5.26 -8.80
CA HIS A 7 5.78 -4.59 -7.65
C HIS A 7 5.98 -5.38 -6.35
N ALA A 8 4.92 -5.92 -5.74
CA ALA A 8 4.96 -6.79 -4.56
C ALA A 8 4.73 -8.28 -4.92
N GLY A 9 4.76 -8.64 -6.19
CA GLY A 9 4.46 -9.98 -6.65
C GLY A 9 5.63 -10.95 -6.53
N LEU A 10 5.40 -12.11 -5.91
CA LEU A 10 6.35 -13.22 -5.82
C LEU A 10 5.73 -14.53 -6.30
N ALA A 11 6.55 -15.38 -6.93
CA ALA A 11 6.21 -16.77 -7.18
C ALA A 11 7.20 -17.70 -6.46
N VAL A 12 6.66 -18.62 -5.67
CA VAL A 12 7.43 -19.66 -4.94
C VAL A 12 7.16 -21.01 -5.58
N ARG A 13 8.21 -21.66 -6.08
CA ARG A 13 8.16 -23.03 -6.58
C ARG A 13 8.92 -23.93 -5.62
N ALA A 14 8.20 -24.79 -4.93
CA ALA A 14 8.73 -25.81 -4.01
C ALA A 14 8.58 -27.22 -4.62
N SER A 15 9.16 -28.21 -3.97
CA SER A 15 9.08 -29.61 -4.41
C SER A 15 7.67 -30.21 -4.30
N GLY A 16 6.76 -29.58 -3.54
CA GLY A 16 5.42 -30.07 -3.24
C GLY A 16 4.28 -29.16 -3.69
N PHE A 17 4.56 -27.90 -4.08
CA PHE A 17 3.54 -26.93 -4.44
C PHE A 17 4.12 -25.75 -5.24
N ARG A 18 3.20 -24.98 -5.84
CA ARG A 18 3.45 -23.66 -6.42
C ARG A 18 2.56 -22.63 -5.73
N LEU A 19 3.12 -21.48 -5.37
CA LEU A 19 2.40 -20.38 -4.71
C LEU A 19 2.74 -19.06 -5.37
N LEU A 20 1.73 -18.21 -5.57
CA LEU A 20 1.90 -16.79 -5.86
C LEU A 20 1.57 -15.97 -4.61
N ALA A 21 2.33 -14.91 -4.35
CA ALA A 21 2.00 -13.89 -3.36
C ALA A 21 1.82 -12.56 -4.07
N ASP A 22 0.72 -11.87 -3.77
CA ASP A 22 0.34 -10.55 -4.31
C ASP A 22 0.59 -10.39 -5.82
N PRO A 23 0.12 -11.30 -6.67
CA PRO A 23 0.38 -11.26 -8.11
C PRO A 23 -0.44 -10.16 -8.78
N TRP A 24 0.19 -9.04 -9.13
CA TRP A 24 -0.43 -7.97 -9.90
C TRP A 24 0.07 -7.97 -11.34
N LEU A 25 -0.76 -8.51 -12.24
CA LEU A 25 -0.46 -8.66 -13.68
C LEU A 25 -1.48 -7.92 -14.57
N ALA A 26 -2.48 -7.25 -13.98
CA ALA A 26 -3.52 -6.53 -14.69
C ALA A 26 -2.93 -5.43 -15.59
N GLN A 27 -3.26 -5.50 -16.87
CA GLN A 27 -2.82 -4.53 -17.88
C GLN A 27 -3.61 -3.20 -17.82
N THR A 28 -4.72 -3.19 -17.10
CA THR A 28 -5.59 -2.00 -16.91
C THR A 28 -5.06 -1.03 -15.84
N GLY A 29 -4.01 -1.43 -15.13
CA GLY A 29 -3.51 -0.70 -13.97
C GLY A 29 -4.38 -0.86 -12.73
N ALA A 30 -3.92 -0.31 -11.61
CA ALA A 30 -4.63 -0.25 -10.34
C ALA A 30 -5.22 1.15 -10.10
N PHE A 31 -6.11 1.28 -9.11
CA PHE A 31 -6.65 2.56 -8.62
C PHE A 31 -7.15 3.47 -9.74
N LEU A 32 -8.23 3.08 -10.43
CA LEU A 32 -8.81 3.82 -11.54
C LEU A 32 -7.84 3.98 -12.74
N GLY A 33 -7.02 2.96 -13.01
CA GLY A 33 -6.03 2.97 -14.08
C GLY A 33 -4.92 4.01 -13.89
N SER A 34 -4.64 4.36 -12.65
CA SER A 34 -3.64 5.36 -12.27
C SER A 34 -2.24 4.79 -12.19
N TRP A 35 -2.15 3.63 -11.52
CA TRP A 35 -0.90 2.95 -11.27
C TRP A 35 -0.65 1.84 -12.28
N HIS A 36 0.58 1.77 -12.76
CA HIS A 36 1.05 0.69 -13.62
C HIS A 36 2.36 0.13 -13.08
N GLN A 37 2.62 -1.14 -13.37
CA GLN A 37 3.84 -1.83 -12.95
C GLN A 37 5.09 -1.12 -13.50
N PHE A 38 6.10 -0.96 -12.67
CA PHE A 38 7.37 -0.35 -13.05
C PHE A 38 8.56 -1.07 -12.40
N PRO A 39 9.41 -1.75 -13.20
CA PRO A 39 9.27 -1.96 -14.65
C PRO A 39 8.02 -2.75 -15.02
N ARG A 40 7.60 -2.64 -16.30
CA ARG A 40 6.47 -3.41 -16.81
C ARG A 40 6.76 -4.92 -16.74
N ASN A 41 5.70 -5.70 -16.47
CA ASN A 41 5.79 -7.16 -16.29
C ASN A 41 4.91 -7.95 -17.26
N ASP A 42 4.43 -7.32 -18.32
CA ASP A 42 3.50 -7.90 -19.30
C ASP A 42 4.14 -8.93 -20.25
N HIS A 43 5.45 -9.16 -20.16
CA HIS A 43 6.15 -10.25 -20.81
C HIS A 43 6.04 -11.59 -20.06
N LEU A 44 5.59 -11.55 -18.78
CA LEU A 44 5.43 -12.78 -18.00
C LEU A 44 4.26 -13.60 -18.54
N ASP A 45 4.45 -14.90 -18.67
CA ASP A 45 3.39 -15.82 -19.12
C ASP A 45 2.35 -16.02 -18.02
N THR A 46 1.25 -15.29 -18.14
CA THR A 46 0.14 -15.33 -17.17
C THR A 46 -0.49 -16.72 -17.12
N GLU A 47 -0.56 -17.48 -18.23
CA GLU A 47 -1.16 -18.82 -18.25
C GLU A 47 -0.28 -19.81 -17.47
N GLU A 48 1.05 -19.73 -17.60
CA GLU A 48 1.96 -20.53 -16.78
C GLU A 48 1.84 -20.18 -15.30
N LEU A 49 1.71 -18.89 -14.97
CA LEU A 49 1.57 -18.41 -13.60
C LEU A 49 0.24 -18.84 -12.96
N LEU A 50 -0.84 -19.03 -13.73
CA LEU A 50 -2.12 -19.51 -13.20
C LEU A 50 -2.09 -20.99 -12.78
N ASP A 51 -1.10 -21.79 -13.23
CA ASP A 51 -0.96 -23.21 -12.84
C ASP A 51 -0.32 -23.35 -11.45
N VAL A 52 -1.06 -22.92 -10.42
CA VAL A 52 -0.60 -22.91 -9.03
C VAL A 52 -1.59 -23.58 -8.08
N ASP A 53 -1.09 -24.01 -6.93
CA ASP A 53 -1.90 -24.62 -5.88
C ASP A 53 -2.46 -23.55 -4.93
N TRP A 54 -1.69 -22.47 -4.70
CA TRP A 54 -1.96 -21.44 -3.73
C TRP A 54 -1.73 -20.04 -4.31
N VAL A 55 -2.62 -19.11 -3.95
CA VAL A 55 -2.39 -17.68 -4.14
C VAL A 55 -2.58 -16.99 -2.81
N ALA A 56 -1.57 -16.33 -2.28
CA ALA A 56 -1.66 -15.50 -1.08
C ALA A 56 -1.89 -14.05 -1.49
N VAL A 57 -2.88 -13.39 -0.89
CA VAL A 57 -3.16 -11.96 -1.10
C VAL A 57 -3.16 -11.27 0.26
N SER A 58 -2.25 -10.32 0.42
CA SER A 58 -1.96 -9.72 1.71
C SER A 58 -3.04 -8.75 2.19
N HIS A 59 -3.62 -7.97 1.28
CA HIS A 59 -4.64 -6.97 1.59
C HIS A 59 -5.44 -6.57 0.34
N GLU A 60 -6.41 -5.68 0.51
CA GLU A 60 -7.41 -5.34 -0.51
C GLU A 60 -7.01 -4.27 -1.53
N HIS A 61 -5.77 -3.75 -1.50
CA HIS A 61 -5.30 -2.82 -2.51
C HIS A 61 -5.18 -3.47 -3.88
N LEU A 62 -5.54 -2.72 -4.93
CA LEU A 62 -5.68 -3.26 -6.29
C LEU A 62 -4.35 -3.60 -6.98
N ASP A 63 -3.24 -3.16 -6.46
CA ASP A 63 -1.87 -3.51 -6.87
C ASP A 63 -1.33 -4.77 -6.17
N HIS A 64 -2.14 -5.38 -5.29
CA HIS A 64 -1.92 -6.67 -4.63
C HIS A 64 -3.08 -7.63 -4.96
N MET A 65 -4.32 -7.15 -4.91
CA MET A 65 -5.53 -7.91 -5.19
C MET A 65 -5.95 -7.73 -6.65
N ASP A 66 -5.33 -8.45 -7.57
CA ASP A 66 -5.69 -8.46 -9.00
C ASP A 66 -6.91 -9.35 -9.25
N LEU A 67 -8.13 -8.80 -9.16
CA LEU A 67 -9.36 -9.55 -9.39
C LEU A 67 -9.43 -10.14 -10.79
N SER A 68 -8.83 -9.50 -11.80
CA SER A 68 -8.83 -10.00 -13.18
C SER A 68 -8.03 -11.30 -13.33
N LEU A 69 -6.99 -11.47 -12.51
CA LEU A 69 -6.22 -12.69 -12.41
C LEU A 69 -6.91 -13.71 -11.49
N LEU A 70 -7.34 -13.27 -10.30
CA LEU A 70 -7.89 -14.16 -9.28
C LEU A 70 -9.17 -14.89 -9.74
N THR A 71 -9.99 -14.28 -10.59
CA THR A 71 -11.20 -14.89 -11.16
C THR A 71 -10.91 -15.93 -12.24
N ARG A 72 -9.69 -15.99 -12.76
CA ARG A 72 -9.22 -16.97 -13.77
C ARG A 72 -8.54 -18.18 -13.14
N LEU A 73 -8.34 -18.19 -11.84
CA LEU A 73 -7.67 -19.30 -11.14
C LEU A 73 -8.41 -20.62 -11.34
N PRO A 74 -7.68 -21.73 -11.53
CA PRO A 74 -8.27 -23.07 -11.58
C PRO A 74 -9.08 -23.37 -10.30
N ALA A 75 -10.15 -24.14 -10.42
CA ALA A 75 -11.01 -24.52 -9.31
C ALA A 75 -10.27 -25.25 -8.16
N ARG A 76 -9.09 -25.84 -8.42
CA ARG A 76 -8.25 -26.47 -7.40
C ARG A 76 -7.44 -25.47 -6.56
N THR A 77 -7.16 -24.30 -7.13
CA THR A 77 -6.33 -23.28 -6.47
C THR A 77 -7.07 -22.69 -5.28
N ARG A 78 -6.39 -22.51 -4.17
CA ARG A 78 -6.92 -21.85 -2.97
C ARG A 78 -6.30 -20.47 -2.83
N VAL A 79 -7.15 -19.50 -2.44
CA VAL A 79 -6.73 -18.12 -2.17
C VAL A 79 -6.60 -17.94 -0.66
N LEU A 80 -5.38 -17.69 -0.21
CA LEU A 80 -5.03 -17.47 1.19
C LEU A 80 -5.05 -15.97 1.48
N ILE A 81 -5.76 -15.54 2.49
CA ILE A 81 -5.81 -14.14 2.93
C ILE A 81 -5.60 -14.07 4.44
N PRO A 82 -5.03 -12.96 4.96
CA PRO A 82 -5.01 -12.74 6.40
C PRO A 82 -6.42 -12.59 6.96
N ARG A 83 -6.68 -13.08 8.16
CA ARG A 83 -7.90 -12.76 8.89
C ARG A 83 -7.76 -11.38 9.51
N TYR A 84 -8.59 -10.46 9.06
CA TYR A 84 -8.71 -9.12 9.62
C TYR A 84 -9.96 -8.99 10.51
N PRO A 85 -10.01 -7.97 11.40
CA PRO A 85 -11.22 -7.67 12.20
C PRO A 85 -12.43 -7.36 11.33
N SER A 86 -12.21 -6.70 10.18
CA SER A 86 -13.27 -6.41 9.20
C SER A 86 -13.40 -7.54 8.16
N PRO A 87 -14.61 -7.99 7.81
CA PRO A 87 -14.84 -8.96 6.76
C PRO A 87 -14.71 -8.37 5.34
N THR A 88 -14.51 -7.06 5.20
CA THR A 88 -14.58 -6.32 3.93
C THR A 88 -13.72 -6.94 2.85
N PHE A 89 -12.47 -7.31 3.18
CA PHE A 89 -11.55 -7.90 2.22
C PHE A 89 -12.06 -9.24 1.66
N ALA A 90 -12.45 -10.17 2.55
CA ALA A 90 -13.00 -11.46 2.14
C ALA A 90 -14.29 -11.30 1.32
N ASP A 91 -15.16 -10.36 1.72
CA ASP A 91 -16.41 -10.08 1.03
C ASP A 91 -16.19 -9.44 -0.34
N ARG A 92 -15.20 -8.57 -0.47
CA ARG A 92 -14.78 -7.98 -1.75
C ARG A 92 -14.29 -9.05 -2.74
N LEU A 93 -13.47 -9.99 -2.28
CA LEU A 93 -13.03 -11.14 -3.08
C LEU A 93 -14.20 -12.03 -3.52
N ARG A 94 -15.09 -12.40 -2.58
CA ARG A 94 -16.29 -13.21 -2.88
C ARG A 94 -17.21 -12.52 -3.88
N SER A 95 -17.47 -11.24 -3.67
CA SER A 95 -18.31 -10.42 -4.55
C SER A 95 -17.66 -10.23 -5.93
N GLY A 96 -16.34 -10.22 -6.00
CA GLY A 96 -15.56 -10.21 -7.23
C GLY A 96 -15.51 -11.55 -7.96
N GLY A 97 -16.13 -12.62 -7.41
CA GLY A 97 -16.19 -13.95 -8.05
C GLY A 97 -15.04 -14.89 -7.67
N VAL A 98 -14.21 -14.53 -6.69
CA VAL A 98 -13.10 -15.39 -6.22
C VAL A 98 -13.67 -16.47 -5.30
N GLY A 99 -13.37 -17.74 -5.64
CA GLY A 99 -13.73 -18.91 -4.83
C GLY A 99 -12.57 -19.42 -3.95
N ASN A 100 -12.85 -20.49 -3.19
CA ASN A 100 -11.85 -21.23 -2.40
C ASN A 100 -10.97 -20.36 -1.47
N ILE A 101 -11.57 -19.34 -0.85
CA ILE A 101 -10.88 -18.43 0.05
C ILE A 101 -10.65 -19.13 1.39
N VAL A 102 -9.42 -19.06 1.90
CA VAL A 102 -8.99 -19.52 3.22
C VAL A 102 -8.43 -18.35 3.98
N GLU A 103 -9.01 -18.03 5.12
CA GLU A 103 -8.52 -16.99 6.02
C GLU A 103 -7.45 -17.58 6.96
N LEU A 104 -6.26 -17.00 6.95
CA LEU A 104 -5.13 -17.36 7.80
C LEU A 104 -5.24 -16.68 9.16
N GLU A 105 -5.20 -17.46 10.22
CA GLU A 105 -5.07 -16.91 11.58
C GLU A 105 -3.70 -16.24 11.75
N PRO A 106 -3.64 -15.02 12.30
CA PRO A 106 -2.38 -14.33 12.54
C PRO A 106 -1.38 -15.15 13.35
N TRP A 107 -0.16 -15.27 12.84
CA TRP A 107 0.94 -16.00 13.47
C TRP A 107 0.77 -17.52 13.59
N GLU A 108 -0.30 -18.09 13.05
CA GLU A 108 -0.51 -19.54 13.03
C GLU A 108 -0.03 -20.14 11.71
N PRO A 109 0.91 -21.11 11.74
CA PRO A 109 1.35 -21.77 10.52
C PRO A 109 0.23 -22.58 9.86
N PHE A 110 -0.01 -22.28 8.59
CA PHE A 110 -0.91 -23.03 7.71
C PHE A 110 -0.10 -23.93 6.78
N ALA A 111 -0.34 -25.23 6.79
CA ALA A 111 0.40 -26.20 5.98
C ALA A 111 0.10 -26.04 4.49
N LEU A 112 1.14 -25.88 3.66
CA LEU A 112 1.06 -25.80 2.20
C LEU A 112 1.21 -27.17 1.54
N ASP A 113 1.92 -28.08 2.19
CA ASP A 113 2.13 -29.46 1.75
C ASP A 113 2.23 -30.43 2.94
N THR A 114 2.48 -31.71 2.64
CA THR A 114 2.71 -32.76 3.64
C THR A 114 4.18 -32.93 4.03
N LYS A 115 5.08 -32.09 3.48
CA LYS A 115 6.54 -32.19 3.65
C LYS A 115 7.10 -31.19 4.66
N GLY A 116 6.21 -30.40 5.29
CA GLY A 116 6.59 -29.43 6.32
C GLY A 116 6.71 -27.99 5.83
N SER A 117 6.24 -27.70 4.61
CA SER A 117 6.13 -26.31 4.13
C SER A 117 4.86 -25.65 4.67
N TRP A 118 4.94 -24.37 5.01
CA TRP A 118 3.83 -23.63 5.60
C TRP A 118 3.92 -22.13 5.31
N ILE A 119 2.81 -21.45 5.55
CA ILE A 119 2.70 -19.98 5.48
C ILE A 119 1.99 -19.47 6.74
N THR A 120 2.34 -18.27 7.19
CA THR A 120 1.55 -17.53 8.19
C THR A 120 1.44 -16.07 7.82
N ALA A 121 0.32 -15.44 8.19
CA ALA A 121 0.13 -14.00 8.06
C ALA A 121 0.60 -13.27 9.32
N ILE A 122 1.24 -12.11 9.12
CA ILE A 122 1.73 -11.23 10.19
C ILE A 122 1.12 -9.84 9.96
N PRO A 123 -0.08 -9.55 10.51
CA PRO A 123 -0.72 -8.26 10.36
C PRO A 123 0.10 -7.13 10.99
N GLU A 124 -0.04 -5.93 10.46
CA GLU A 124 0.40 -4.72 11.12
C GLU A 124 -0.18 -4.63 12.54
N GLN A 125 0.55 -3.99 13.43
CA GLN A 125 0.13 -3.90 14.83
C GLN A 125 -1.03 -2.92 15.01
N SER A 126 -1.07 -1.85 14.23
CA SER A 126 -2.16 -0.87 14.27
C SER A 126 -3.29 -1.25 13.31
N PRO A 127 -4.54 -1.33 13.78
CA PRO A 127 -5.69 -1.61 12.93
C PRO A 127 -6.12 -0.43 12.04
N MET A 128 -5.39 0.70 12.06
CA MET A 128 -5.57 1.79 11.09
C MET A 128 -5.14 1.41 9.68
N CYS A 129 -4.39 0.31 9.53
CA CYS A 129 -4.01 -0.29 8.26
C CYS A 129 -4.31 -1.80 8.29
N ASN A 130 -4.96 -2.30 7.25
CA ASN A 130 -5.24 -3.72 7.08
C ASN A 130 -4.19 -4.37 6.18
N ASP A 131 -2.90 -4.17 6.50
CA ASP A 131 -1.79 -4.76 5.77
C ASP A 131 -1.18 -5.91 6.57
N ALA A 132 -0.69 -6.94 5.89
CA ALA A 132 -0.03 -8.08 6.53
C ALA A 132 1.12 -8.61 5.69
N ALA A 133 2.23 -8.91 6.35
CA ALA A 133 3.32 -9.66 5.76
C ALA A 133 3.01 -11.17 5.74
N PHE A 134 3.68 -11.91 4.85
CA PHE A 134 3.68 -13.36 4.84
C PHE A 134 5.05 -13.92 5.21
N LEU A 135 5.08 -14.84 6.16
CA LEU A 135 6.24 -15.70 6.38
C LEU A 135 5.96 -17.03 5.71
N ILE A 136 6.73 -17.34 4.66
CA ILE A 136 6.58 -18.55 3.85
C ILE A 136 7.81 -19.45 4.12
N VAL A 137 7.55 -20.70 4.46
CA VAL A 137 8.60 -21.74 4.57
C VAL A 137 8.33 -22.79 3.50
N ALA A 138 9.29 -22.97 2.60
CA ALA A 138 9.20 -23.86 1.45
C ALA A 138 10.48 -24.68 1.32
N ASP A 139 10.37 -26.02 1.35
CA ASP A 139 11.52 -26.96 1.30
C ASP A 139 12.64 -26.62 2.33
N GLY A 140 12.26 -26.09 3.49
CA GLY A 140 13.18 -25.71 4.57
C GLY A 140 13.80 -24.32 4.44
N TYR A 141 13.48 -23.55 3.42
CA TYR A 141 13.91 -22.16 3.22
C TYR A 141 12.78 -21.18 3.58
N SER A 142 13.15 -20.04 4.12
CA SER A 142 12.23 -19.03 4.64
C SER A 142 12.26 -17.75 3.82
N VAL A 143 11.07 -17.25 3.48
CA VAL A 143 10.86 -15.95 2.83
C VAL A 143 9.95 -15.12 3.72
N LEU A 144 10.42 -14.01 4.24
CA LEU A 144 9.59 -12.99 4.85
C LEU A 144 9.25 -11.95 3.81
N ASP A 145 8.07 -12.07 3.26
CA ASP A 145 7.48 -11.12 2.32
C ASP A 145 6.75 -10.05 3.11
N CYS A 146 7.40 -8.89 3.29
CA CYS A 146 6.80 -7.78 4.02
C CYS A 146 5.77 -7.02 3.19
N ASN A 147 5.75 -7.20 1.86
CA ASN A 147 4.90 -6.45 0.92
C ASN A 147 4.74 -4.98 1.37
N ASP A 148 3.53 -4.46 1.63
CA ASP A 148 3.27 -3.10 2.12
C ASP A 148 3.25 -2.99 3.64
N ALA A 149 3.24 -4.12 4.37
CA ALA A 149 3.13 -4.15 5.82
C ALA A 149 4.32 -3.49 6.53
N ARG A 150 4.00 -2.60 7.45
CA ARG A 150 4.98 -1.89 8.29
C ARG A 150 5.22 -2.69 9.58
N LEU A 151 6.03 -3.74 9.47
CA LEU A 151 6.37 -4.55 10.63
C LEU A 151 7.22 -3.77 11.63
N THR A 152 6.98 -4.01 12.90
CA THR A 152 7.90 -3.59 13.97
C THR A 152 9.13 -4.50 14.02
N ALA A 153 10.23 -4.01 14.59
CA ALA A 153 11.43 -4.83 14.78
C ALA A 153 11.16 -6.04 15.69
N ALA A 154 10.21 -5.95 16.62
CA ALA A 154 9.78 -7.06 17.46
C ALA A 154 9.05 -8.14 16.65
N GLN A 155 8.15 -7.77 15.76
CA GLN A 155 7.46 -8.70 14.86
C GLN A 155 8.45 -9.39 13.91
N ALA A 156 9.37 -8.62 13.31
CA ALA A 156 10.40 -9.18 12.42
C ALA A 156 11.33 -10.18 13.14
N ARG A 157 11.75 -9.87 14.38
CA ARG A 157 12.51 -10.82 15.22
C ARG A 157 11.70 -12.07 15.56
N ARG A 158 10.42 -11.91 15.89
CA ARG A 158 9.53 -13.05 16.14
C ARG A 158 9.42 -13.97 14.91
N ALA A 159 9.23 -13.37 13.72
CA ALA A 159 9.22 -14.12 12.45
C ALA A 159 10.54 -14.89 12.23
N SER A 160 11.69 -14.24 12.45
CA SER A 160 13.00 -14.88 12.37
C SER A 160 13.13 -16.05 13.37
N HIS A 161 12.66 -15.90 14.60
CA HIS A 161 12.71 -16.98 15.61
C HIS A 161 11.85 -18.18 15.21
N LEU A 162 10.70 -17.98 14.54
CA LEU A 162 9.85 -19.10 14.08
C LEU A 162 10.57 -20.01 13.08
N VAL A 163 11.59 -19.52 12.39
CA VAL A 163 12.38 -20.27 11.39
C VAL A 163 13.79 -20.60 11.87
N GLY A 164 14.03 -20.57 13.18
CA GLY A 164 15.32 -20.94 13.77
C GLY A 164 16.35 -19.81 13.84
N GLY A 165 15.93 -18.55 13.67
CA GLY A 165 16.73 -17.35 13.95
C GLY A 165 17.33 -16.66 12.72
N THR A 166 17.35 -17.29 11.53
CA THR A 166 17.86 -16.66 10.30
C THR A 166 16.87 -16.81 9.18
N LEU A 167 16.43 -15.70 8.61
CA LEU A 167 15.63 -15.65 7.38
C LEU A 167 16.52 -15.82 6.16
N ASP A 168 16.11 -16.63 5.18
CA ASP A 168 16.86 -16.77 3.92
C ASP A 168 16.65 -15.55 3.03
N VAL A 169 15.39 -15.11 2.87
CA VAL A 169 15.05 -13.90 2.11
C VAL A 169 14.12 -13.02 2.94
N MET A 170 14.36 -11.71 2.87
CA MET A 170 13.45 -10.69 3.39
C MET A 170 13.18 -9.66 2.30
N ALA A 171 11.95 -9.64 1.78
CA ALA A 171 11.47 -8.67 0.81
C ALA A 171 10.79 -7.51 1.55
N LEU A 172 11.22 -6.27 1.31
CA LEU A 172 10.89 -5.11 2.14
C LEU A 172 10.40 -3.94 1.28
N GLN A 173 9.26 -3.38 1.62
CA GLN A 173 8.75 -2.20 0.95
C GLN A 173 9.72 -1.02 1.07
N THR A 174 10.24 -0.55 -0.05
CA THR A 174 11.10 0.63 -0.11
C THR A 174 10.45 1.84 -0.76
N SER A 175 9.39 1.61 -1.56
CA SER A 175 8.67 2.64 -2.29
C SER A 175 7.16 2.45 -2.06
N GLY A 176 6.60 3.17 -1.14
CA GLY A 176 5.17 3.04 -0.82
C GLY A 176 4.33 4.10 -1.48
N ALA A 177 3.06 3.75 -1.70
CA ALA A 177 2.04 4.68 -2.13
C ALA A 177 1.82 5.79 -1.12
N SER A 178 1.71 7.02 -1.59
CA SER A 178 1.28 8.11 -0.75
C SER A 178 0.71 9.25 -1.59
N TRP A 179 -0.53 9.64 -1.31
CA TRP A 179 -1.10 10.88 -1.84
C TRP A 179 -0.51 12.12 -1.17
N HIS A 180 0.05 12.00 0.03
CA HIS A 180 0.79 13.07 0.70
C HIS A 180 2.30 12.89 0.50
N PRO A 181 3.06 13.90 0.06
CA PRO A 181 2.66 15.30 -0.18
C PRO A 181 2.22 15.59 -1.63
N ILE A 182 2.31 14.62 -2.55
CA ILE A 182 2.26 14.86 -4.00
C ILE A 182 0.90 15.37 -4.52
N CYS A 183 -0.19 15.08 -3.82
CA CYS A 183 -1.52 15.61 -4.11
C CYS A 183 -1.84 16.90 -3.33
N TYR A 184 -0.92 17.40 -2.49
CA TYR A 184 -1.16 18.58 -1.67
C TYR A 184 -0.62 19.85 -2.32
N GLY A 185 -1.31 20.97 -2.10
CA GLY A 185 -0.97 22.26 -2.67
C GLY A 185 0.20 22.96 -1.97
N TYR A 186 1.32 22.25 -1.76
CA TYR A 186 2.55 22.84 -1.24
C TYR A 186 3.34 23.58 -2.32
N PRO A 187 4.13 24.60 -1.96
CA PRO A 187 5.21 25.09 -2.81
C PRO A 187 6.15 23.94 -3.21
N ASP A 188 6.76 24.04 -4.38
CA ASP A 188 7.57 22.94 -4.93
C ASP A 188 8.78 22.57 -4.07
N ASP A 189 9.44 23.56 -3.45
CA ASP A 189 10.56 23.38 -2.53
C ASP A 189 10.12 22.65 -1.24
N VAL A 190 9.00 23.07 -0.64
CA VAL A 190 8.42 22.43 0.55
C VAL A 190 8.00 21.01 0.24
N ARG A 191 7.35 20.79 -0.91
CA ARG A 191 6.95 19.44 -1.34
C ARG A 191 8.17 18.52 -1.49
N ALA A 192 9.21 18.99 -2.18
CA ALA A 192 10.45 18.22 -2.39
C ALA A 192 11.13 17.85 -1.06
N GLU A 193 11.15 18.76 -0.09
CA GLU A 193 11.68 18.49 1.25
C GLU A 193 10.87 17.39 1.96
N ILE A 194 9.54 17.48 1.95
CA ILE A 194 8.66 16.46 2.56
C ILE A 194 8.83 15.10 1.87
N GLU A 195 8.91 15.08 0.54
CA GLU A 195 9.15 13.84 -0.22
C GLU A 195 10.48 13.20 0.18
N GLN A 196 11.55 13.98 0.26
CA GLN A 196 12.85 13.50 0.70
C GLN A 196 12.84 12.96 2.12
N GLN A 197 12.22 13.68 3.07
CA GLN A 197 12.12 13.23 4.46
C GLN A 197 11.37 11.89 4.55
N LYS A 198 10.23 11.74 3.86
CA LYS A 198 9.46 10.50 3.84
C LYS A 198 10.24 9.34 3.22
N ARG A 199 10.93 9.58 2.10
CA ARG A 199 11.81 8.61 1.44
C ARG A 199 12.87 8.09 2.41
N ILE A 200 13.62 9.00 3.06
CA ILE A 200 14.68 8.62 4.01
C ILE A 200 14.10 7.92 5.24
N SER A 201 12.97 8.38 5.77
CA SER A 201 12.29 7.72 6.90
C SER A 201 11.93 6.28 6.57
N LYS A 202 11.39 6.01 5.37
CA LYS A 202 11.07 4.65 4.93
C LYS A 202 12.32 3.77 4.79
N LEU A 203 13.38 4.26 4.16
CA LEU A 203 14.64 3.51 4.03
C LEU A 203 15.28 3.23 5.40
N ARG A 204 15.20 4.16 6.35
CA ARG A 204 15.63 3.93 7.74
C ARG A 204 14.78 2.85 8.44
N ALA A 205 13.46 2.80 8.18
CA ALA A 205 12.61 1.74 8.71
C ALA A 205 13.06 0.36 8.20
N VAL A 206 13.30 0.22 6.90
CA VAL A 206 13.88 -0.98 6.28
C VAL A 206 15.22 -1.35 6.94
N GLN A 207 16.11 -0.36 7.12
CA GLN A 207 17.40 -0.54 7.76
C GLN A 207 17.25 -1.11 9.20
N ARG A 208 16.28 -0.61 9.98
CA ARG A 208 16.00 -1.13 11.34
C ARG A 208 15.58 -2.59 11.32
N LEU A 209 14.68 -2.96 10.40
CA LEU A 209 14.19 -4.35 10.29
C LEU A 209 15.33 -5.31 9.91
N VAL A 210 16.15 -4.93 8.93
CA VAL A 210 17.29 -5.75 8.48
C VAL A 210 18.36 -5.87 9.56
N ARG A 211 18.67 -4.80 10.31
CA ARG A 211 19.56 -4.87 11.49
C ARG A 211 19.03 -5.81 12.57
N ALA A 212 17.72 -5.86 12.75
CA ALA A 212 17.07 -6.68 13.78
C ALA A 212 17.06 -8.17 13.43
N THR A 213 17.04 -8.54 12.15
CA THR A 213 16.85 -9.91 11.65
C THR A 213 18.09 -10.49 10.96
N LYS A 214 18.90 -9.65 10.32
CA LYS A 214 20.10 -10.03 9.54
C LYS A 214 19.80 -11.18 8.55
N PRO A 215 18.85 -10.99 7.62
CA PRO A 215 18.51 -12.04 6.66
C PRO A 215 19.73 -12.36 5.77
N ARG A 216 19.77 -13.56 5.19
CA ARG A 216 20.83 -13.92 4.23
C ARG A 216 20.77 -13.02 3.00
N LEU A 217 19.56 -12.73 2.50
CA LEU A 217 19.32 -11.85 1.37
C LEU A 217 18.21 -10.86 1.71
N ALA A 218 18.46 -9.57 1.54
CA ALA A 218 17.48 -8.50 1.66
C ALA A 218 17.16 -7.90 0.27
N VAL A 219 15.87 -7.70 -0.01
CA VAL A 219 15.37 -7.30 -1.32
C VAL A 219 14.53 -6.04 -1.19
N PRO A 220 14.91 -4.89 -1.81
CA PRO A 220 14.01 -3.77 -2.03
C PRO A 220 12.81 -4.19 -2.87
N PHE A 221 11.59 -3.90 -2.40
CA PHE A 221 10.38 -4.53 -2.87
C PHE A 221 9.19 -3.57 -2.82
N ALA A 222 8.02 -3.98 -3.33
CA ALA A 222 6.76 -3.25 -3.32
C ALA A 222 6.86 -1.81 -3.85
N GLY A 223 6.78 -1.68 -5.15
CA GLY A 223 6.85 -0.41 -5.89
C GLY A 223 8.21 -0.12 -6.52
N PRO A 224 8.36 1.07 -7.12
CA PRO A 224 7.33 2.08 -7.30
C PRO A 224 6.33 1.72 -8.40
N PRO A 225 5.13 2.37 -8.44
CA PRO A 225 4.30 2.41 -9.63
C PRO A 225 4.81 3.45 -10.61
N CYS A 226 4.34 3.41 -11.87
CA CYS A 226 4.43 4.53 -12.79
C CYS A 226 3.04 5.01 -13.23
N PHE A 227 2.97 6.23 -13.74
CA PHE A 227 1.72 6.92 -14.10
C PHE A 227 1.72 7.18 -15.61
N LEU A 228 0.76 6.57 -16.32
CA LEU A 228 0.68 6.61 -17.78
C LEU A 228 -0.42 7.55 -18.30
N ASP A 229 -1.46 7.82 -17.49
CA ASP A 229 -2.52 8.73 -17.82
C ASP A 229 -2.03 10.19 -17.81
N ASP A 230 -2.28 10.95 -18.88
CA ASP A 230 -1.73 12.31 -19.07
C ASP A 230 -1.89 13.24 -17.85
N PRO A 231 -3.05 13.32 -17.17
CA PRO A 231 -3.19 14.17 -15.99
C PRO A 231 -2.27 13.78 -14.81
N LEU A 232 -1.80 12.53 -14.79
CA LEU A 232 -1.01 11.96 -13.70
C LEU A 232 0.48 11.82 -14.04
N ARG A 233 0.87 11.91 -15.30
CA ARG A 233 2.26 11.71 -15.77
C ARG A 233 3.29 12.57 -15.02
N ARG A 234 2.87 13.77 -14.57
CA ARG A 234 3.74 14.63 -13.76
C ARG A 234 4.25 13.96 -12.48
N PHE A 235 3.54 12.98 -11.95
CA PHE A 235 3.96 12.25 -10.74
C PHE A 235 5.12 11.29 -10.97
N ASN A 236 5.46 10.95 -12.23
CA ASN A 236 6.68 10.22 -12.54
C ASN A 236 7.95 11.02 -12.16
N ALA A 237 7.86 12.32 -11.97
CA ALA A 237 8.96 13.10 -11.42
C ALA A 237 9.37 12.64 -10.00
N SER A 238 8.40 12.12 -9.20
CA SER A 238 8.66 11.60 -7.85
C SER A 238 9.38 10.24 -7.85
N LEU A 239 9.61 9.61 -9.02
CA LEU A 239 10.49 8.44 -9.18
C LEU A 239 11.99 8.80 -9.11
N ARG A 240 12.31 10.08 -9.22
CA ARG A 240 13.69 10.58 -9.18
C ARG A 240 13.96 11.29 -7.86
N PRO A 241 15.20 11.23 -7.34
CA PRO A 241 15.55 12.02 -6.16
C PRO A 241 15.28 13.52 -6.37
N PRO A 242 14.72 14.22 -5.38
CA PRO A 242 14.42 13.79 -4.01
C PRO A 242 13.06 13.08 -3.84
N GLY A 243 12.37 12.72 -4.90
CA GLY A 243 11.02 12.21 -4.91
C GLY A 243 10.76 11.00 -4.01
N ILE A 244 9.49 10.83 -3.64
CA ILE A 244 9.03 9.88 -2.62
C ILE A 244 9.08 8.39 -3.08
N PHE A 245 9.21 8.13 -4.38
CA PHE A 245 9.15 6.79 -4.98
C PHE A 245 10.53 6.32 -5.47
N PRO A 246 11.48 5.92 -4.59
CA PRO A 246 12.73 5.33 -5.05
C PRO A 246 12.46 4.02 -5.80
N ASP A 247 13.16 3.82 -6.91
CA ASP A 247 13.21 2.50 -7.54
C ASP A 247 14.09 1.53 -6.72
N ALA A 248 14.02 0.23 -7.07
CA ALA A 248 14.72 -0.81 -6.32
C ALA A 248 16.24 -0.65 -6.32
N GLU A 249 16.84 -0.12 -7.41
CA GLU A 249 18.30 0.14 -7.47
C GLU A 249 18.69 1.32 -6.59
N GLN A 250 17.96 2.43 -6.67
CA GLN A 250 18.19 3.59 -5.79
C GLN A 250 18.06 3.24 -4.30
N ALA A 251 17.04 2.42 -3.97
CA ALA A 251 16.83 1.95 -2.61
C ALA A 251 17.96 1.03 -2.15
N LYS A 252 18.36 0.06 -2.99
CA LYS A 252 19.48 -0.85 -2.74
C LYS A 252 20.78 -0.08 -2.51
N ASP A 253 21.11 0.88 -3.38
CA ASP A 253 22.35 1.63 -3.27
C ASP A 253 22.41 2.42 -1.96
N TRP A 254 21.33 3.12 -1.61
CA TRP A 254 21.24 3.83 -0.33
C TRP A 254 21.40 2.86 0.86
N LEU A 255 20.71 1.71 0.83
CA LEU A 255 20.73 0.71 1.91
C LEU A 255 22.12 0.03 1.99
N GLN A 256 22.76 -0.25 0.87
CA GLN A 256 24.11 -0.82 0.82
C GLN A 256 25.14 0.13 1.46
N ASP A 257 25.04 1.44 1.21
CA ASP A 257 25.91 2.44 1.83
C ASP A 257 25.74 2.50 3.37
N HIS A 258 24.52 2.19 3.88
CA HIS A 258 24.20 2.27 5.31
C HIS A 258 24.29 0.92 6.04
N LEU A 259 24.31 -0.18 5.32
CA LEU A 259 24.49 -1.56 5.81
C LEU A 259 25.38 -2.34 4.81
N PRO A 260 26.70 -2.03 4.75
CA PRO A 260 27.61 -2.59 3.75
C PRO A 260 27.81 -4.11 3.89
N ASP A 261 27.69 -4.65 5.08
CA ASP A 261 27.86 -6.08 5.36
C ASP A 261 26.62 -6.95 5.03
N GLN A 262 25.48 -6.31 4.70
CA GLN A 262 24.26 -7.02 4.32
C GLN A 262 24.29 -7.34 2.82
N CYS A 263 23.89 -8.56 2.46
CA CYS A 263 23.65 -8.92 1.06
C CYS A 263 22.33 -8.31 0.59
N TRP A 264 22.42 -7.39 -0.36
CA TRP A 264 21.31 -6.71 -1.01
C TRP A 264 21.22 -7.10 -2.48
N GLN A 265 20.00 -7.34 -2.97
CA GLN A 265 19.74 -7.60 -4.38
C GLN A 265 18.47 -6.87 -4.81
N SER A 266 18.54 -6.18 -5.95
CA SER A 266 17.35 -5.70 -6.66
C SER A 266 16.99 -6.71 -7.75
N PHE A 267 15.69 -6.99 -7.89
CA PHE A 267 15.16 -7.87 -8.92
C PHE A 267 14.28 -7.10 -9.90
N ARG A 268 14.23 -7.59 -11.13
CA ARG A 268 13.29 -7.16 -12.16
C ARG A 268 12.24 -8.25 -12.39
N PRO A 269 11.08 -7.92 -12.97
CA PRO A 269 10.06 -8.94 -13.28
C PRO A 269 10.62 -10.11 -14.08
N GLY A 270 10.45 -11.33 -13.57
CA GLY A 270 10.97 -12.58 -14.14
C GLY A 270 12.32 -13.04 -13.56
N ASP A 271 13.09 -12.15 -12.89
CA ASP A 271 14.32 -12.57 -12.21
C ASP A 271 14.00 -13.62 -11.13
N ALA A 272 14.83 -14.65 -11.03
CA ALA A 272 14.64 -15.73 -10.08
C ALA A 272 15.89 -16.00 -9.24
N VAL A 273 15.69 -16.47 -8.00
CA VAL A 273 16.77 -16.95 -7.13
C VAL A 273 16.50 -18.37 -6.66
N GLU A 274 17.49 -19.24 -6.79
CA GLU A 274 17.47 -20.56 -6.18
C GLU A 274 17.94 -20.46 -4.73
N LEU A 275 17.02 -20.67 -3.78
CA LEU A 275 17.30 -20.43 -2.35
C LEU A 275 18.35 -21.40 -1.77
N ALA A 276 18.49 -22.58 -2.36
CA ALA A 276 19.48 -23.58 -1.92
C ALA A 276 20.92 -23.17 -2.22
N THR A 277 21.15 -22.53 -3.38
CA THR A 277 22.49 -22.17 -3.88
C THR A 277 22.77 -20.68 -3.79
N GLY A 278 21.74 -19.84 -3.72
CA GLY A 278 21.83 -18.39 -3.85
C GLY A 278 22.05 -17.95 -5.30
N GLU A 279 21.97 -18.86 -6.27
CA GLU A 279 22.15 -18.55 -7.69
C GLU A 279 20.99 -17.70 -8.21
N ILE A 280 21.32 -16.59 -8.88
CA ILE A 280 20.34 -15.67 -9.48
C ILE A 280 20.32 -15.89 -10.99
N THR A 281 19.14 -16.14 -11.53
CA THR A 281 18.87 -16.23 -12.97
C THR A 281 18.14 -14.98 -13.41
N PRO A 282 18.77 -14.06 -14.15
CA PRO A 282 18.09 -12.90 -14.70
C PRO A 282 17.08 -13.30 -15.79
N ASP A 283 15.95 -12.60 -15.81
CA ASP A 283 15.01 -12.74 -16.91
C ASP A 283 15.56 -12.10 -18.20
N PRO A 284 15.55 -12.79 -19.34
CA PRO A 284 16.17 -12.31 -20.58
C PRO A 284 15.48 -11.05 -21.15
N VAL A 285 14.19 -10.84 -20.90
CA VAL A 285 13.45 -9.66 -21.37
C VAL A 285 13.74 -8.48 -20.45
N SER A 286 13.64 -8.67 -19.14
CA SER A 286 13.88 -7.64 -18.15
C SER A 286 15.35 -7.25 -18.02
N ALA A 287 16.29 -8.12 -18.37
CA ALA A 287 17.72 -7.86 -18.27
C ALA A 287 18.18 -6.64 -19.09
N GLY A 288 17.45 -6.30 -20.15
CA GLY A 288 17.71 -5.10 -20.96
C GLY A 288 17.21 -3.79 -20.35
N PHE A 289 16.37 -3.86 -19.30
CA PHE A 289 15.83 -2.68 -18.63
C PHE A 289 16.85 -2.08 -17.64
N SER A 290 16.99 -0.76 -17.65
CA SER A 290 17.75 -0.02 -16.65
C SER A 290 16.90 1.12 -16.09
N TYR A 291 16.81 1.22 -14.77
CA TYR A 291 16.13 2.33 -14.09
C TYR A 291 16.76 3.71 -14.42
N THR A 292 18.01 3.72 -14.82
CA THR A 292 18.76 4.95 -15.18
C THR A 292 18.81 5.23 -16.67
N GLN A 293 17.90 4.66 -17.47
CA GLN A 293 17.91 4.77 -18.94
C GLN A 293 18.17 6.19 -19.45
N GLY A 294 19.45 6.47 -19.78
CA GLY A 294 19.96 7.79 -20.12
C GLY A 294 20.16 8.68 -18.88
N GLN A 295 21.38 9.13 -18.64
CA GLN A 295 21.70 10.06 -17.54
C GLN A 295 20.91 11.37 -17.63
N ASP A 296 20.39 11.69 -18.83
CA ASP A 296 19.54 12.85 -19.12
C ASP A 296 18.04 12.62 -18.88
N GLY A 297 17.64 11.39 -18.54
CA GLY A 297 16.24 10.99 -18.32
C GLY A 297 15.40 10.84 -19.58
N ALA A 298 15.92 11.14 -20.77
CA ALA A 298 15.17 11.04 -22.03
C ALA A 298 14.80 9.60 -22.40
N GLY A 299 15.60 8.62 -21.96
CA GLY A 299 15.30 7.21 -22.14
C GLY A 299 14.08 6.76 -21.33
N LEU A 300 13.95 7.24 -20.10
CA LEU A 300 12.82 6.90 -19.23
C LEU A 300 11.51 7.57 -19.68
N GLU A 301 11.58 8.82 -20.17
CA GLU A 301 10.41 9.48 -20.77
C GLU A 301 9.89 8.72 -22.00
N ARG A 302 10.78 8.30 -22.91
CA ARG A 302 10.39 7.45 -24.06
C ARG A 302 9.77 6.13 -23.61
N TYR A 303 10.33 5.50 -22.60
CA TYR A 303 9.75 4.29 -22.02
C TYR A 303 8.31 4.52 -21.54
N PHE A 304 8.04 5.63 -20.84
CA PHE A 304 6.69 5.97 -20.41
C PHE A 304 5.77 6.32 -21.58
N ASP A 305 6.28 6.97 -22.64
CA ASP A 305 5.51 7.27 -23.86
C ASP A 305 5.07 5.99 -24.57
N ASP A 306 6.00 5.06 -24.79
CA ASP A 306 5.72 3.78 -25.43
C ASP A 306 4.74 2.95 -24.58
N TYR A 307 4.96 2.92 -23.27
CA TYR A 307 4.08 2.19 -22.35
C TYR A 307 2.67 2.79 -22.32
N ALA A 308 2.54 4.12 -22.28
CA ALA A 308 1.25 4.79 -22.32
C ALA A 308 0.50 4.55 -23.66
N ALA A 309 1.22 4.52 -24.78
CA ALA A 309 0.64 4.19 -26.08
C ALA A 309 0.05 2.77 -26.07
N ASP A 310 0.78 1.78 -25.54
CA ASP A 310 0.31 0.40 -25.39
C ASP A 310 -0.93 0.28 -24.49
N ARG A 311 -1.08 1.15 -23.49
CA ARG A 311 -2.19 1.15 -22.53
C ARG A 311 -3.33 2.09 -22.87
N SER A 312 -3.25 2.82 -23.96
CA SER A 312 -4.21 3.88 -24.33
C SER A 312 -5.67 3.40 -24.36
N THR A 313 -5.93 2.22 -24.92
CA THR A 313 -7.29 1.63 -24.95
C THR A 313 -7.79 1.28 -23.55
N ALA A 314 -6.95 0.72 -22.70
CA ALA A 314 -7.30 0.38 -21.32
C ALA A 314 -7.59 1.65 -20.49
N LEU A 315 -6.78 2.69 -20.67
CA LEU A 315 -6.98 3.98 -20.01
C LEU A 315 -8.30 4.65 -20.47
N ALA A 316 -8.61 4.61 -21.78
CA ALA A 316 -9.89 5.11 -22.29
C ALA A 316 -11.08 4.36 -21.66
N ALA A 317 -11.01 3.04 -21.56
CA ALA A 317 -12.06 2.21 -20.94
C ALA A 317 -12.32 2.56 -19.47
N VAL A 318 -11.30 2.99 -18.71
CA VAL A 318 -11.48 3.49 -17.33
C VAL A 318 -12.39 4.72 -17.31
N TYR A 319 -12.18 5.68 -18.21
CA TYR A 319 -13.03 6.87 -18.31
C TYR A 319 -14.44 6.55 -18.78
N ASP A 320 -14.61 5.61 -19.71
CA ASP A 320 -15.91 5.18 -20.23
C ASP A 320 -16.73 4.46 -19.14
N SER A 321 -16.08 3.65 -18.31
CA SER A 321 -16.72 2.97 -17.17
C SER A 321 -17.12 3.91 -16.02
N HIS A 322 -16.56 5.14 -16.01
CA HIS A 322 -16.86 6.17 -15.00
C HIS A 322 -17.39 7.45 -15.66
N PRO A 323 -18.62 7.44 -16.22
CA PRO A 323 -19.20 8.60 -16.90
C PRO A 323 -19.42 9.75 -15.93
N GLN A 324 -19.57 10.95 -16.50
CA GLN A 324 -19.92 12.16 -15.72
C GLN A 324 -21.20 11.93 -14.90
N PRO A 325 -21.31 12.52 -13.69
CA PRO A 325 -22.49 12.39 -12.86
C PRO A 325 -23.71 13.06 -13.49
N GLY A 326 -24.91 12.58 -13.10
CA GLY A 326 -26.18 13.21 -13.39
C GLY A 326 -26.66 14.10 -12.23
N PRO A 327 -27.90 14.66 -12.36
CA PRO A 327 -28.52 15.43 -11.29
C PRO A 327 -28.70 14.57 -10.01
N GLY A 328 -28.56 15.21 -8.85
CA GLY A 328 -28.71 14.53 -7.55
C GLY A 328 -27.39 14.14 -6.87
N LEU A 329 -26.23 14.37 -7.49
CA LEU A 329 -24.92 14.06 -6.93
C LEU A 329 -24.74 14.62 -5.49
N GLY A 330 -25.12 15.89 -5.25
CA GLY A 330 -25.03 16.51 -3.92
C GLY A 330 -25.95 15.84 -2.89
N ARG A 331 -27.18 15.45 -3.28
CA ARG A 331 -28.07 14.71 -2.39
C ARG A 331 -27.49 13.37 -2.01
N ASP A 332 -26.93 12.64 -2.96
CA ASP A 332 -26.33 11.31 -2.75
C ASP A 332 -25.07 11.43 -1.89
N PHE A 333 -24.29 12.52 -2.07
CA PHE A 333 -23.16 12.87 -1.21
C PHE A 333 -23.60 13.13 0.24
N ALA A 334 -24.63 13.94 0.47
CA ALA A 334 -25.15 14.22 1.81
C ALA A 334 -25.64 12.93 2.49
N ALA A 335 -26.33 12.06 1.77
CA ALA A 335 -26.78 10.76 2.28
C ALA A 335 -25.60 9.84 2.62
N HIS A 336 -24.54 9.85 1.82
CA HIS A 336 -23.33 9.07 2.07
C HIS A 336 -22.65 9.50 3.38
N PHE A 337 -22.38 10.78 3.56
CA PHE A 337 -21.73 11.28 4.78
C PHE A 337 -22.61 11.12 6.03
N SER A 338 -23.94 11.22 5.90
CA SER A 338 -24.86 10.89 7.01
C SER A 338 -24.73 9.43 7.46
N ARG A 339 -24.56 8.49 6.49
CA ARG A 339 -24.30 7.08 6.81
C ARG A 339 -22.93 6.87 7.46
N LEU A 340 -21.87 7.47 6.91
CA LEU A 340 -20.53 7.39 7.50
C LEU A 340 -20.49 7.90 8.95
N GLY A 341 -21.16 9.01 9.20
CA GLY A 341 -21.25 9.59 10.56
C GLY A 341 -21.94 8.70 11.58
N ALA A 342 -22.84 7.81 11.13
CA ALA A 342 -23.50 6.86 12.02
C ALA A 342 -22.60 5.68 12.46
N LEU A 343 -21.47 5.45 11.78
CA LEU A 343 -20.61 4.29 12.03
C LEU A 343 -19.80 4.39 13.33
N SER A 344 -19.30 5.58 13.70
CA SER A 344 -18.44 5.72 14.87
C SER A 344 -18.44 7.14 15.46
N PRO A 345 -19.14 7.37 16.57
CA PRO A 345 -19.04 8.61 17.34
C PRO A 345 -17.61 8.87 17.84
N TYR A 346 -16.83 7.81 18.10
CA TYR A 346 -15.45 7.89 18.51
C TYR A 346 -14.59 8.63 17.49
N PHE A 347 -14.70 8.24 16.20
CA PHE A 347 -14.01 8.90 15.10
C PHE A 347 -14.49 10.35 14.93
N LEU A 348 -15.80 10.60 14.93
CA LEU A 348 -16.33 11.95 14.74
C LEU A 348 -15.80 12.95 15.76
N THR A 349 -15.75 12.53 17.04
CA THR A 349 -15.21 13.37 18.12
C THR A 349 -13.74 13.73 17.88
N ARG A 350 -12.94 12.81 17.34
CA ARG A 350 -11.52 13.01 17.07
C ARG A 350 -11.24 13.73 15.76
N ILE A 351 -12.15 13.65 14.80
CA ILE A 351 -12.09 14.45 13.57
C ILE A 351 -12.28 15.93 13.93
N GLY A 352 -13.37 16.31 14.59
CA GLY A 352 -13.61 17.63 15.16
C GLY A 352 -13.47 18.82 14.22
N MET A 353 -13.67 18.66 12.89
CA MET A 353 -13.36 19.67 11.87
C MET A 353 -14.41 19.78 10.78
N THR A 354 -14.28 20.85 9.97
CA THR A 354 -15.01 21.02 8.71
C THR A 354 -14.12 20.65 7.54
N VAL A 355 -14.61 19.72 6.71
CA VAL A 355 -13.95 19.27 5.50
C VAL A 355 -14.73 19.75 4.28
N ARG A 356 -14.08 20.49 3.39
CA ARG A 356 -14.66 20.89 2.11
C ARG A 356 -14.34 19.88 1.02
N PHE A 357 -15.35 19.52 0.25
CA PHE A 357 -15.22 18.77 -0.98
C PHE A 357 -15.56 19.70 -2.15
N SER A 358 -14.52 20.17 -2.85
CA SER A 358 -14.65 20.93 -4.11
C SER A 358 -14.82 19.94 -5.25
N VAL A 359 -16.05 19.65 -5.60
CA VAL A 359 -16.41 18.66 -6.62
C VAL A 359 -16.47 19.32 -7.98
N THR A 360 -15.57 18.93 -8.89
CA THR A 360 -15.48 19.52 -10.24
C THR A 360 -16.32 18.77 -11.26
N GLY A 361 -16.73 19.46 -12.32
CA GLY A 361 -17.55 18.90 -13.39
C GLY A 361 -19.05 19.12 -13.21
N PRO A 362 -19.90 18.51 -14.06
CA PRO A 362 -21.34 18.68 -14.00
C PRO A 362 -21.92 18.28 -12.64
N TYR A 363 -22.87 19.10 -12.15
CA TYR A 363 -23.56 18.88 -10.87
C TYR A 363 -22.64 18.87 -9.64
N GLY A 364 -21.41 19.35 -9.78
CA GLY A 364 -20.47 19.56 -8.66
C GLY A 364 -20.74 20.89 -7.95
N GLY A 365 -19.87 21.20 -7.00
CA GLY A 365 -19.92 22.40 -6.17
C GLY A 365 -18.94 22.31 -5.02
N ASP A 366 -18.92 23.34 -4.18
CA ASP A 366 -18.19 23.32 -2.93
C ASP A 366 -19.14 22.87 -1.81
N TRP A 367 -18.86 21.71 -1.23
CA TRP A 367 -19.71 21.10 -0.21
C TRP A 367 -18.93 20.92 1.08
N ASP A 368 -19.48 21.47 2.17
CA ASP A 368 -18.85 21.38 3.48
C ASP A 368 -19.47 20.26 4.32
N VAL A 369 -18.60 19.45 4.92
CA VAL A 369 -18.97 18.40 5.86
C VAL A 369 -18.36 18.71 7.21
N ARG A 370 -19.18 19.12 8.17
CA ARG A 370 -18.80 19.25 9.57
C ARG A 370 -18.94 17.89 10.25
N MET A 371 -17.86 17.41 10.85
CA MET A 371 -17.78 16.16 11.61
C MET A 371 -17.26 16.46 13.01
N ASP A 372 -18.08 16.23 14.03
CA ASP A 372 -17.72 16.45 15.44
C ASP A 372 -18.60 15.59 16.39
N ALA A 373 -18.47 15.81 17.69
CA ALA A 373 -19.23 15.09 18.72
C ALA A 373 -20.77 15.21 18.58
N GLU A 374 -21.26 16.23 17.85
CA GLU A 374 -22.69 16.40 17.58
C GLU A 374 -23.17 15.59 16.36
N GLY A 375 -22.25 14.99 15.61
CA GLY A 375 -22.53 14.18 14.43
C GLY A 375 -21.99 14.78 13.15
N VAL A 376 -22.64 14.45 12.04
CA VAL A 376 -22.30 14.95 10.70
C VAL A 376 -23.34 15.92 10.20
N ARG A 377 -22.90 17.08 9.73
CA ARG A 377 -23.72 18.08 9.04
C ARG A 377 -23.13 18.38 7.67
N VAL A 378 -23.95 18.32 6.64
CA VAL A 378 -23.55 18.59 5.24
C VAL A 378 -24.21 19.87 4.77
N ASP A 379 -23.42 20.81 4.27
CA ASP A 379 -23.85 22.04 3.61
C ASP A 379 -23.44 21.98 2.12
N LEU A 380 -24.41 21.94 1.23
CA LEU A 380 -24.21 21.83 -0.21
C LEU A 380 -24.00 23.20 -0.91
N ASP A 381 -24.22 24.29 -0.19
CA ASP A 381 -24.03 25.65 -0.73
C ASP A 381 -22.64 26.25 -0.41
N GLY A 382 -21.80 25.46 0.23
CA GLY A 382 -20.47 25.89 0.70
C GLY A 382 -20.56 26.91 1.84
N GLY A 383 -20.31 26.47 3.05
CA GLY A 383 -20.43 27.32 4.24
C GLY A 383 -19.52 28.54 4.23
N THR A 384 -19.83 29.50 5.09
CA THR A 384 -19.06 30.73 5.28
C THR A 384 -17.78 30.52 6.11
N ALA A 385 -17.64 29.36 6.79
CA ALA A 385 -16.48 29.03 7.59
C ALA A 385 -15.32 28.54 6.72
N ALA A 386 -14.08 28.95 7.04
CA ALA A 386 -12.90 28.39 6.40
C ALA A 386 -12.76 26.92 6.81
N PRO A 387 -12.69 25.98 5.85
CA PRO A 387 -12.52 24.56 6.15
C PRO A 387 -11.07 24.28 6.58
N GLU A 388 -10.89 23.40 7.55
CA GLU A 388 -9.56 22.95 7.98
C GLU A 388 -8.94 21.96 6.98
N TYR A 389 -9.78 21.30 6.18
CA TYR A 389 -9.34 20.36 5.15
C TYR A 389 -10.15 20.57 3.87
N THR A 390 -9.49 20.52 2.72
CA THR A 390 -10.17 20.61 1.42
C THR A 390 -9.68 19.47 0.52
N PHE A 391 -10.64 18.75 -0.07
CA PHE A 391 -10.40 17.81 -1.16
C PHE A 391 -11.02 18.34 -2.43
N THR A 392 -10.25 18.42 -3.52
CA THR A 392 -10.76 18.71 -4.86
C THR A 392 -10.78 17.40 -5.65
N VAL A 393 -11.95 16.97 -6.10
CA VAL A 393 -12.16 15.70 -6.79
C VAL A 393 -13.15 15.86 -7.95
N ALA A 394 -12.92 15.15 -9.07
CA ALA A 394 -13.88 15.18 -10.17
C ALA A 394 -15.15 14.37 -9.82
N GLY A 395 -16.31 14.91 -10.18
CA GLY A 395 -17.61 14.32 -9.88
C GLY A 395 -17.77 12.87 -10.36
N ARG A 396 -17.10 12.47 -11.46
CA ARG A 396 -17.11 11.08 -11.94
C ARG A 396 -16.51 10.08 -10.95
N TRP A 397 -15.43 10.45 -10.29
CA TRP A 397 -14.76 9.60 -9.29
C TRP A 397 -15.56 9.57 -7.99
N LEU A 398 -16.02 10.74 -7.55
CA LEU A 398 -16.91 10.82 -6.39
C LEU A 398 -18.18 9.99 -6.59
N ARG A 399 -18.82 10.06 -7.75
CA ARG A 399 -19.99 9.25 -8.08
C ARG A 399 -19.73 7.76 -7.90
N ALA A 400 -18.56 7.27 -8.34
CA ALA A 400 -18.19 5.86 -8.19
C ALA A 400 -18.11 5.43 -6.71
N VAL A 401 -17.63 6.31 -5.83
CA VAL A 401 -17.65 6.10 -4.37
C VAL A 401 -19.08 6.08 -3.83
N LEU A 402 -19.90 7.05 -4.21
CA LEU A 402 -21.29 7.14 -3.71
C LEU A 402 -22.15 5.96 -4.14
N GLU A 403 -21.88 5.39 -5.30
CA GLU A 403 -22.51 4.17 -5.83
C GLU A 403 -21.92 2.87 -5.23
N GLY A 404 -20.87 2.96 -4.39
CA GLY A 404 -20.21 1.81 -3.78
C GLY A 404 -19.41 0.93 -4.73
N ARG A 405 -19.07 1.46 -5.93
CA ARG A 405 -18.24 0.74 -6.93
C ARG A 405 -16.77 0.73 -6.57
N ILE A 406 -16.32 1.76 -5.87
CA ILE A 406 -14.96 1.92 -5.35
C ILE A 406 -15.02 2.49 -3.93
N GLY A 407 -13.93 2.33 -3.16
CA GLY A 407 -13.74 2.98 -1.86
C GLY A 407 -13.13 4.39 -1.98
N TRP A 408 -13.19 5.15 -0.89
CA TRP A 408 -12.45 6.41 -0.79
C TRP A 408 -10.94 6.18 -0.89
N GLU A 409 -10.44 5.08 -0.38
CA GLU A 409 -9.02 4.74 -0.48
C GLU A 409 -8.58 4.54 -1.93
N ASP A 410 -9.40 3.92 -2.78
CA ASP A 410 -9.13 3.81 -4.23
C ASP A 410 -8.98 5.19 -4.88
N VAL A 411 -9.78 6.19 -4.45
CA VAL A 411 -9.67 7.57 -4.95
C VAL A 411 -8.41 8.26 -4.43
N LEU A 412 -8.09 8.11 -3.14
CA LEU A 412 -6.88 8.67 -2.53
C LEU A 412 -5.62 8.12 -3.20
N LEU A 413 -5.52 6.79 -3.34
CA LEU A 413 -4.39 6.12 -3.98
C LEU A 413 -4.33 6.36 -5.49
N SER A 414 -5.46 6.63 -6.14
CA SER A 414 -5.46 6.99 -7.56
C SER A 414 -4.75 8.31 -7.88
N LEU A 415 -4.45 9.12 -6.89
CA LEU A 415 -3.89 10.47 -7.04
C LEU A 415 -4.74 11.40 -7.93
N ARG A 416 -6.02 11.03 -8.18
CA ARG A 416 -6.99 11.80 -8.99
C ARG A 416 -7.74 12.83 -8.15
N LEU A 417 -7.08 13.33 -7.12
CA LEU A 417 -7.57 14.37 -6.24
C LEU A 417 -6.47 15.39 -5.94
N GLN A 418 -6.86 16.53 -5.43
CA GLN A 418 -5.96 17.48 -4.78
C GLN A 418 -6.43 17.70 -3.36
N ALA A 419 -5.49 17.95 -2.46
CA ALA A 419 -5.78 18.20 -1.06
C ALA A 419 -5.09 19.48 -0.55
N ARG A 420 -5.70 20.12 0.43
CA ARG A 420 -5.12 21.24 1.18
C ARG A 420 -5.54 21.14 2.64
N ARG A 421 -4.64 21.51 3.53
CA ARG A 421 -4.90 21.61 4.98
C ARG A 421 -4.50 22.99 5.48
N ASP A 422 -5.30 23.53 6.38
CA ASP A 422 -4.99 24.78 7.06
C ASP A 422 -5.68 24.78 8.44
N PRO A 423 -4.95 24.64 9.55
CA PRO A 423 -3.51 24.44 9.65
C PRO A 423 -3.03 23.12 9.04
N ASP A 424 -1.75 23.02 8.66
CA ASP A 424 -1.16 21.82 8.07
C ASP A 424 -1.00 20.71 9.13
N ARG A 425 -2.13 20.08 9.47
CA ARG A 425 -2.21 18.95 10.41
C ARG A 425 -2.89 17.77 9.74
N TYR A 426 -2.23 16.62 9.78
CA TYR A 426 -2.84 15.38 9.34
C TYR A 426 -3.85 14.90 10.39
N ASN A 427 -4.98 14.37 9.93
CA ASN A 427 -5.99 13.80 10.80
C ASN A 427 -6.22 12.34 10.40
N ASP A 428 -5.64 11.41 11.18
CA ASP A 428 -5.73 9.97 10.92
C ASP A 428 -7.17 9.47 10.99
N TYR A 429 -8.01 10.05 11.87
CA TYR A 429 -9.40 9.63 12.02
C TYR A 429 -10.26 10.02 10.82
N LEU A 430 -10.01 11.20 10.22
CA LEU A 430 -10.68 11.58 8.97
C LEU A 430 -10.35 10.61 7.85
N ILE A 431 -9.05 10.36 7.66
CA ILE A 431 -8.61 9.42 6.61
C ILE A 431 -9.07 8.00 6.94
N GLY A 432 -8.96 7.56 8.19
CA GLY A 432 -9.42 6.24 8.64
C GLY A 432 -10.92 6.04 8.46
N LEU A 433 -11.76 7.05 8.75
CA LEU A 433 -13.20 6.99 8.50
C LEU A 433 -13.52 6.81 7.02
N LEU A 434 -12.83 7.56 6.16
CA LEU A 434 -13.02 7.45 4.72
C LEU A 434 -12.55 6.09 4.17
N LYS A 435 -11.36 5.63 4.58
CA LYS A 435 -10.76 4.36 4.13
C LYS A 435 -11.61 3.16 4.51
N HIS A 436 -11.87 3.01 5.79
CA HIS A 436 -12.51 1.82 6.29
C HIS A 436 -14.02 1.78 6.01
N ALA A 437 -14.72 2.91 6.22
CA ALA A 437 -16.14 3.09 5.94
C ALA A 437 -17.06 1.93 6.43
N ASN A 438 -16.63 1.18 7.46
CA ASN A 438 -17.39 0.08 8.07
C ASN A 438 -17.19 0.02 9.58
N GLU A 439 -18.28 -0.37 10.30
CA GLU A 439 -18.29 -0.38 11.76
C GLU A 439 -17.27 -1.34 12.39
N PRO A 440 -17.09 -2.61 11.94
CA PRO A 440 -16.12 -3.52 12.55
C PRO A 440 -14.67 -3.00 12.51
N ALA A 441 -14.24 -2.38 11.41
CA ALA A 441 -12.90 -1.83 11.30
C ALA A 441 -12.70 -0.62 12.21
N LEU A 442 -13.68 0.30 12.25
CA LEU A 442 -13.63 1.48 13.12
C LEU A 442 -13.67 1.09 14.60
N LEU A 443 -14.46 0.08 14.95
CA LEU A 443 -14.51 -0.46 16.31
C LEU A 443 -13.20 -1.13 16.71
N ALA A 444 -12.52 -1.82 15.79
CA ALA A 444 -11.21 -2.43 16.06
C ALA A 444 -10.16 -1.36 16.40
N VAL A 445 -10.19 -0.22 15.71
CA VAL A 445 -9.32 0.93 16.02
C VAL A 445 -9.65 1.50 17.39
N GLU A 446 -10.92 1.75 17.69
CA GLU A 446 -11.37 2.24 18.99
C GLU A 446 -10.93 1.32 20.13
N GLN A 447 -11.15 0.00 19.99
CA GLN A 447 -10.74 -0.99 20.98
C GLN A 447 -9.22 -1.05 21.18
N TYR A 448 -8.47 -0.96 20.08
CA TYR A 448 -7.01 -0.95 20.15
C TYR A 448 -6.47 0.29 20.85
N GLU A 449 -7.04 1.46 20.61
CA GLU A 449 -6.60 2.71 21.20
C GLU A 449 -7.04 2.85 22.67
N THR A 450 -8.29 2.46 22.97
CA THR A 450 -8.82 2.55 24.35
C THR A 450 -8.33 1.41 25.24
N GLY A 451 -7.90 0.28 24.66
CA GLY A 451 -7.31 -0.86 25.38
C GLY A 451 -5.83 -0.65 25.71
N ARG A 452 -5.18 0.36 25.16
CA ARG A 452 -3.82 0.74 25.54
C ARG A 452 -3.86 1.45 26.90
N ASP A 453 -2.87 1.13 27.73
CA ASP A 453 -2.62 1.93 28.93
C ASP A 453 -2.08 3.30 28.48
N GLU A 454 -2.95 4.30 28.41
CA GLU A 454 -2.61 5.68 27.98
C GLU A 454 -1.52 6.32 28.86
N GLN A 455 -1.11 5.65 29.94
CA GLN A 455 -0.17 6.17 30.93
C GLN A 455 1.28 5.72 30.69
N GLU A 456 1.57 4.83 29.75
CA GLU A 456 2.97 4.48 29.44
C GLU A 456 3.62 5.57 28.59
N ARG A 457 4.10 6.60 29.26
CA ARG A 457 4.96 7.61 28.65
C ARG A 457 6.41 7.33 28.90
N ILE A 458 7.23 7.72 27.93
CA ILE A 458 8.69 7.63 28.03
C ILE A 458 9.32 9.00 27.84
N VAL A 459 10.49 9.19 28.42
CA VAL A 459 11.30 10.41 28.22
C VAL A 459 12.40 10.10 27.20
N LEU A 460 12.40 10.84 26.10
CA LEU A 460 13.46 10.81 25.10
C LEU A 460 14.08 12.22 24.97
N GLY A 461 15.30 12.38 25.48
CA GLY A 461 15.92 13.70 25.60
C GLY A 461 15.09 14.63 26.49
N ASP A 462 14.70 15.77 25.96
CA ASP A 462 13.88 16.78 26.64
C ASP A 462 12.36 16.61 26.43
N TYR A 463 11.94 15.52 25.79
CA TYR A 463 10.55 15.29 25.41
C TYR A 463 9.96 14.12 26.20
N GLU A 464 8.73 14.31 26.65
CA GLU A 464 7.87 13.24 27.17
C GLU A 464 6.87 12.87 26.08
N ILE A 465 6.93 11.60 25.61
CA ILE A 465 6.12 11.10 24.50
C ILE A 465 5.42 9.79 24.90
N ASP A 466 4.41 9.43 24.15
CA ASP A 466 3.78 8.12 24.29
C ASP A 466 4.80 7.02 23.96
N ARG A 467 4.79 5.93 24.71
CA ARG A 467 5.72 4.81 24.52
C ARG A 467 5.56 4.11 23.17
N TYR A 468 4.34 4.04 22.68
CA TYR A 468 4.05 3.34 21.43
C TYR A 468 3.73 4.33 20.32
N CYS A 469 4.35 4.10 19.14
CA CYS A 469 4.08 4.87 17.94
C CYS A 469 2.59 4.75 17.56
N PRO A 470 1.82 5.84 17.46
CA PRO A 470 0.40 5.74 17.10
C PRO A 470 0.16 5.18 15.69
N HIS A 471 1.11 5.34 14.76
CA HIS A 471 0.98 4.89 13.38
C HIS A 471 1.37 3.42 13.21
N ALA A 472 2.50 3.01 13.80
CA ALA A 472 3.09 1.68 13.59
C ALA A 472 2.98 0.76 14.81
N GLY A 473 2.56 1.28 15.97
CA GLY A 473 2.52 0.53 17.22
C GLY A 473 3.91 0.15 17.78
N GLU A 474 5.00 0.67 17.22
CA GLU A 474 6.36 0.39 17.65
C GLU A 474 6.63 0.91 19.06
N ASP A 475 7.34 0.13 19.88
CA ASP A 475 7.81 0.58 21.20
C ASP A 475 8.94 1.59 21.03
N LEU A 476 8.64 2.86 21.21
CA LEU A 476 9.57 3.97 21.07
C LEU A 476 10.64 4.01 22.17
N ALA A 477 10.49 3.22 23.25
CA ALA A 477 11.56 3.02 24.24
C ALA A 477 12.73 2.23 23.67
N VAL A 478 12.56 1.54 22.55
CA VAL A 478 13.56 0.68 21.93
C VAL A 478 14.06 1.28 20.62
N GLY A 479 15.02 2.18 20.71
CA GLY A 479 15.75 2.69 19.55
C GLY A 479 15.17 3.92 18.87
N ALA A 480 14.12 4.54 19.41
CA ALA A 480 13.67 5.84 18.95
C ALA A 480 14.67 6.94 19.36
N VAL A 481 14.90 7.88 18.48
CA VAL A 481 15.76 9.05 18.74
C VAL A 481 15.07 10.32 18.26
N ILE A 482 15.32 11.42 18.93
CA ILE A 482 14.86 12.74 18.48
C ILE A 482 16.08 13.48 17.94
N THR A 483 16.00 13.89 16.66
CA THR A 483 17.01 14.72 16.01
C THR A 483 16.33 15.95 15.44
N ASP A 484 16.82 17.12 15.78
CA ASP A 484 16.26 18.43 15.35
C ASP A 484 14.74 18.56 15.62
N GLY A 485 14.27 18.02 16.74
CA GLY A 485 12.86 18.05 17.13
C GLY A 485 11.96 17.05 16.40
N VAL A 486 12.53 16.18 15.60
CA VAL A 486 11.81 15.11 14.86
C VAL A 486 12.09 13.76 15.51
N LEU A 487 11.04 13.01 15.77
CA LEU A 487 11.11 11.63 16.28
C LEU A 487 11.37 10.66 15.12
N HIS A 488 12.38 9.82 15.27
CA HIS A 488 12.80 8.82 14.29
C HIS A 488 12.81 7.42 14.89
#